data_9fdd4760dbdda14c7763fd75d5144179
#
_entry.id   9fdd4760dbdda14c7763fd75d5144179
#
_cell.length_a   1.000
_cell.length_b   1.000
_cell.length_c   1.000
_cell.angle_alpha   90.00
_cell.angle_beta   90.00
_cell.angle_gamma   90.00
#
_symmetry.space_group_name_H-M   'P 1'
#
loop_
_entity.id
_entity.type
_entity.pdbx_description
1 polymer ?
#
loop_
_entity_poly.entity_id
_entity_poly.type
_entity_poly.pdbx_seq_one_letter_code
_entity_poly.pdbx_strand_id
1 'polypeptide(L)'
;MSELYLYLAFFIITLAVSFYLNGYINKLFIGNKLTDPVNERSSHKFPATRSGGISIFFTICLACAFGISTGQLTIPLYAILSVFFLTLTGFADDLIEIRYREKLFLQLFAAILMFQTDYSIDSFHGVFNIYELPYWLEFASSVFVFVVVVNALNLIDGLDGMASFLSMKFFLVTGGIVLVSKPEWFLFFPIIISALLGFLWFNFNRNQKVFLGDTGSLFLGSIMAFVLFYILDSESSLITDNLISRPLLAVLLLLYPLVDTLRAFIIRTYNNKSPFIADRVHLHHRLADKGYQHWQASLLTFSLSTFILVLNFFSYPLIGLIGCVALTIVLLSVFYYTFFK
;
A
#
# COMPACT_ATOMS: atom_id res chain seq x y z
N MET A 1 -12.74 -19.73 -20.20
CA MET A 1 -13.50 -18.56 -20.73
C MET A 1 -14.51 -18.01 -19.71
N SER A 2 -15.24 -18.85 -18.98
CA SER A 2 -16.23 -18.39 -17.96
C SER A 2 -15.62 -17.53 -16.84
N GLU A 3 -14.46 -17.90 -16.32
CA GLU A 3 -13.79 -17.14 -15.25
C GLU A 3 -13.32 -15.74 -15.67
N LEU A 4 -12.79 -15.60 -16.90
CA LEU A 4 -12.38 -14.30 -17.40
C LEU A 4 -13.56 -13.32 -17.49
N TYR A 5 -14.73 -13.78 -17.95
CA TYR A 5 -15.94 -12.97 -17.98
C TYR A 5 -16.40 -12.59 -16.57
N LEU A 6 -16.24 -13.51 -15.61
CA LEU A 6 -16.56 -13.25 -14.20
C LEU A 6 -15.65 -12.14 -13.63
N TYR A 7 -14.33 -12.25 -13.82
CA TYR A 7 -13.37 -11.24 -13.33
C TYR A 7 -13.62 -9.88 -13.98
N LEU A 8 -13.92 -9.86 -15.28
CA LEU A 8 -14.25 -8.62 -16.00
C LEU A 8 -15.56 -8.01 -15.50
N ALA A 9 -16.57 -8.82 -15.23
CA ALA A 9 -17.84 -8.33 -14.68
C ALA A 9 -17.63 -7.72 -13.28
N PHE A 10 -16.92 -8.40 -12.39
CA PHE A 10 -16.57 -7.84 -11.08
C PHE A 10 -15.79 -6.53 -11.20
N PHE A 11 -14.80 -6.47 -12.09
CA PHE A 11 -14.02 -5.27 -12.34
C PHE A 11 -14.91 -4.09 -12.76
N ILE A 12 -15.77 -4.28 -13.76
CA ILE A 12 -16.63 -3.22 -14.29
C ILE A 12 -17.66 -2.78 -13.25
N ILE A 13 -18.31 -3.72 -12.56
CA ILE A 13 -19.32 -3.43 -11.53
C ILE A 13 -18.66 -2.69 -10.36
N THR A 14 -17.52 -3.18 -9.87
CA THR A 14 -16.79 -2.55 -8.77
C THR A 14 -16.30 -1.14 -9.14
N LEU A 15 -15.83 -0.93 -10.37
CA LEU A 15 -15.44 0.38 -10.88
C LEU A 15 -16.65 1.36 -10.84
N ALA A 16 -17.80 0.93 -11.32
CA ALA A 16 -19.02 1.74 -11.32
C ALA A 16 -19.49 2.05 -9.89
N VAL A 17 -19.46 1.07 -8.99
CA VAL A 17 -19.79 1.24 -7.56
C VAL A 17 -18.82 2.20 -6.89
N SER A 18 -17.53 2.06 -7.14
CA SER A 18 -16.50 2.96 -6.61
C SER A 18 -16.73 4.39 -7.06
N PHE A 19 -16.98 4.60 -8.35
CA PHE A 19 -17.28 5.93 -8.88
C PHE A 19 -18.51 6.55 -8.21
N TYR A 20 -19.59 5.77 -8.09
CA TYR A 20 -20.82 6.23 -7.44
C TYR A 20 -20.61 6.57 -5.97
N LEU A 21 -19.99 5.65 -5.19
CA LEU A 21 -19.77 5.84 -3.76
C LEU A 21 -18.82 7.00 -3.46
N ASN A 22 -17.74 7.19 -4.23
CA ASN A 22 -16.86 8.34 -4.06
C ASN A 22 -17.63 9.66 -4.26
N GLY A 23 -18.46 9.75 -5.32
CA GLY A 23 -19.28 10.94 -5.56
C GLY A 23 -20.32 11.18 -4.47
N TYR A 24 -20.98 10.12 -4.00
CA TYR A 24 -22.03 10.21 -2.99
C TYR A 24 -21.45 10.56 -1.60
N ILE A 25 -20.44 9.85 -1.14
CA ILE A 25 -19.84 10.07 0.18
C ILE A 25 -19.13 11.43 0.23
N ASN A 26 -18.47 11.85 -0.87
CA ASN A 26 -17.90 13.19 -0.95
C ASN A 26 -18.97 14.30 -0.75
N LYS A 27 -20.14 14.17 -1.37
CA LYS A 27 -21.26 15.09 -1.16
C LYS A 27 -21.74 15.09 0.30
N LEU A 28 -21.81 13.93 0.93
CA LEU A 28 -22.18 13.82 2.36
C LEU A 28 -21.15 14.54 3.25
N PHE A 29 -19.84 14.37 3.00
CA PHE A 29 -18.78 15.03 3.75
C PHE A 29 -18.86 16.56 3.59
N ILE A 30 -19.03 17.05 2.36
CA ILE A 30 -19.21 18.48 2.08
C ILE A 30 -20.45 19.02 2.81
N GLY A 31 -21.58 18.32 2.74
CA GLY A 31 -22.84 18.70 3.40
C GLY A 31 -22.72 18.79 4.92
N ASN A 32 -21.90 17.95 5.52
CA ASN A 32 -21.62 17.94 6.95
C ASN A 32 -20.40 18.80 7.34
N LYS A 33 -19.82 19.57 6.42
CA LYS A 33 -18.65 20.45 6.64
C LYS A 33 -17.39 19.69 7.07
N LEU A 34 -17.26 18.41 6.70
CA LEU A 34 -16.08 17.57 6.92
C LEU A 34 -15.10 17.78 5.76
N THR A 35 -14.57 18.98 5.65
CA THR A 35 -13.63 19.37 4.57
C THR A 35 -12.33 19.87 5.16
N ASP A 36 -11.21 19.52 4.52
CA ASP A 36 -9.91 20.09 4.84
C ASP A 36 -9.89 21.56 4.40
N PRO A 37 -9.62 22.50 5.33
CA PRO A 37 -9.58 23.92 5.00
C PRO A 37 -8.38 24.23 4.11
N VAL A 38 -8.59 25.12 3.14
CA VAL A 38 -7.49 25.68 2.33
C VAL A 38 -6.75 26.70 3.18
N ASN A 39 -5.50 26.43 3.53
CA ASN A 39 -4.62 27.34 4.24
C ASN A 39 -3.28 27.50 3.50
N GLU A 40 -2.42 28.42 3.95
CA GLU A 40 -1.13 28.71 3.32
C GLU A 40 -0.18 27.49 3.20
N ARG A 41 -0.42 26.45 4.00
CA ARG A 41 0.36 25.21 4.00
C ARG A 41 -0.27 24.11 3.14
N SER A 42 -1.51 24.29 2.66
CA SER A 42 -2.21 23.31 1.85
C SER A 42 -1.58 23.20 0.46
N SER A 43 -1.45 22.00 -0.03
CA SER A 43 -1.03 21.72 -1.41
C SER A 43 -2.16 21.90 -2.44
N HIS A 44 -3.40 22.16 -1.99
CA HIS A 44 -4.60 22.30 -2.81
C HIS A 44 -5.23 23.69 -2.70
N LYS A 45 -5.88 24.13 -3.77
CA LYS A 45 -6.53 25.46 -3.87
C LYS A 45 -8.06 25.40 -3.68
N PHE A 46 -8.64 24.23 -3.60
CA PHE A 46 -10.07 24.00 -3.45
C PHE A 46 -10.35 23.15 -2.21
N PRO A 47 -11.52 23.31 -1.57
CA PRO A 47 -11.92 22.43 -0.46
C PRO A 47 -11.85 20.97 -0.90
N ALA A 48 -11.25 20.13 -0.08
CA ALA A 48 -11.12 18.71 -0.30
C ALA A 48 -11.69 17.92 0.88
N THR A 49 -12.07 16.68 0.67
CA THR A 49 -12.54 15.81 1.75
C THR A 49 -11.62 14.60 1.89
N ARG A 50 -11.49 14.05 3.11
CA ARG A 50 -10.81 12.76 3.37
C ARG A 50 -11.79 11.58 3.24
N SER A 51 -12.69 11.65 2.25
CA SER A 51 -13.74 10.66 2.06
C SER A 51 -13.35 9.47 1.18
N GLY A 52 -12.15 9.51 0.54
CA GLY A 52 -11.72 8.49 -0.41
C GLY A 52 -11.51 7.13 0.21
N GLY A 53 -10.82 7.08 1.35
CA GLY A 53 -10.55 5.81 2.03
C GLY A 53 -11.82 5.07 2.43
N ILE A 54 -12.78 5.78 3.03
CA ILE A 54 -14.06 5.16 3.41
C ILE A 54 -14.88 4.71 2.20
N SER A 55 -14.80 5.45 1.07
CA SER A 55 -15.46 5.09 -0.18
C SER A 55 -14.86 3.81 -0.80
N ILE A 56 -13.52 3.72 -0.83
CA ILE A 56 -12.80 2.52 -1.30
C ILE A 56 -13.12 1.33 -0.41
N PHE A 57 -13.10 1.51 0.91
CA PHE A 57 -13.42 0.47 1.89
C PHE A 57 -14.82 -0.12 1.64
N PHE A 58 -15.87 0.71 1.59
CA PHE A 58 -17.21 0.21 1.33
C PHE A 58 -17.36 -0.45 -0.04
N THR A 59 -16.70 0.10 -1.06
CA THR A 59 -16.69 -0.50 -2.41
C THR A 59 -16.13 -1.93 -2.37
N ILE A 60 -14.95 -2.10 -1.76
CA ILE A 60 -14.28 -3.40 -1.68
C ILE A 60 -15.07 -4.35 -0.80
N CYS A 61 -15.58 -3.90 0.35
CA CYS A 61 -16.41 -4.74 1.23
C CYS A 61 -17.66 -5.27 0.51
N LEU A 62 -18.37 -4.44 -0.24
CA LEU A 62 -19.56 -4.87 -0.99
C LEU A 62 -19.21 -5.91 -2.07
N ALA A 63 -18.14 -5.66 -2.85
CA ALA A 63 -17.72 -6.57 -3.90
C ALA A 63 -17.18 -7.89 -3.32
N CYS A 64 -16.39 -7.84 -2.24
CA CYS A 64 -15.89 -9.05 -1.57
C CYS A 64 -17.03 -9.84 -0.91
N ALA A 65 -17.99 -9.19 -0.25
CA ALA A 65 -19.15 -9.87 0.33
C ALA A 65 -19.95 -10.62 -0.73
N PHE A 66 -20.15 -10.02 -1.91
CA PHE A 66 -20.79 -10.69 -3.04
C PHE A 66 -19.93 -11.87 -3.56
N GLY A 67 -18.61 -11.68 -3.72
CA GLY A 67 -17.70 -12.75 -4.11
C GLY A 67 -17.68 -13.93 -3.14
N ILE A 68 -17.68 -13.66 -1.83
CA ILE A 68 -17.78 -14.69 -0.78
C ILE A 68 -19.14 -15.40 -0.82
N SER A 69 -20.24 -14.65 -0.94
CA SER A 69 -21.60 -15.24 -0.97
C SER A 69 -21.84 -16.15 -2.17
N THR A 70 -21.14 -15.91 -3.27
CA THR A 70 -21.20 -16.75 -4.49
C THR A 70 -20.12 -17.86 -4.52
N GLY A 71 -19.32 -17.99 -3.46
CA GLY A 71 -18.24 -19.00 -3.37
C GLY A 71 -17.05 -18.75 -4.29
N GLN A 72 -16.92 -17.53 -4.81
CA GLN A 72 -15.85 -17.15 -5.75
C GLN A 72 -14.62 -16.55 -5.05
N LEU A 73 -14.72 -16.26 -3.76
CA LEU A 73 -13.67 -15.64 -2.97
C LEU A 73 -13.68 -16.20 -1.55
N THR A 74 -12.50 -16.48 -1.02
CA THR A 74 -12.28 -16.83 0.40
C THR A 74 -11.28 -15.86 1.01
N ILE A 75 -11.54 -15.37 2.21
CA ILE A 75 -10.63 -14.48 2.94
C ILE A 75 -10.59 -14.95 4.40
N PRO A 76 -9.41 -15.13 5.01
CA PRO A 76 -9.29 -15.51 6.42
C PRO A 76 -9.96 -14.49 7.34
N LEU A 77 -10.70 -14.98 8.35
CA LEU A 77 -11.44 -14.12 9.27
C LEU A 77 -10.54 -13.12 10.01
N TYR A 78 -9.38 -13.55 10.49
CA TYR A 78 -8.45 -12.68 11.20
C TYR A 78 -7.88 -11.58 10.31
N ALA A 79 -7.69 -11.84 9.01
CA ALA A 79 -7.32 -10.80 8.05
C ALA A 79 -8.44 -9.75 7.91
N ILE A 80 -9.69 -10.18 7.80
CA ILE A 80 -10.86 -9.28 7.75
C ILE A 80 -10.91 -8.41 9.02
N LEU A 81 -10.77 -9.03 10.20
CA LEU A 81 -10.81 -8.32 11.49
C LEU A 81 -9.68 -7.30 11.62
N SER A 82 -8.45 -7.67 11.26
CA SER A 82 -7.30 -6.77 11.29
C SER A 82 -7.47 -5.57 10.36
N VAL A 83 -7.87 -5.82 9.11
CA VAL A 83 -8.11 -4.79 8.09
C VAL A 83 -9.24 -3.86 8.52
N PHE A 84 -10.36 -4.41 9.00
CA PHE A 84 -11.51 -3.64 9.49
C PHE A 84 -11.11 -2.75 10.67
N PHE A 85 -10.38 -3.29 11.64
CA PHE A 85 -9.93 -2.56 12.81
C PHE A 85 -9.02 -1.38 12.45
N LEU A 86 -8.05 -1.58 11.54
CA LEU A 86 -7.21 -0.48 11.05
C LEU A 86 -7.98 0.54 10.21
N THR A 87 -8.97 0.12 9.45
CA THR A 87 -9.83 1.05 8.73
C THR A 87 -10.59 1.96 9.68
N LEU A 88 -11.15 1.40 10.76
CA LEU A 88 -11.81 2.21 11.82
C LEU A 88 -10.83 3.15 12.51
N THR A 89 -9.59 2.68 12.77
CA THR A 89 -8.53 3.53 13.33
C THR A 89 -8.22 4.71 12.41
N GLY A 90 -8.03 4.47 11.12
CA GLY A 90 -7.79 5.53 10.13
C GLY A 90 -8.96 6.49 9.98
N PHE A 91 -10.19 5.97 10.02
CA PHE A 91 -11.38 6.80 9.97
C PHE A 91 -11.52 7.71 11.20
N ALA A 92 -11.22 7.18 12.37
CA ALA A 92 -11.19 7.99 13.59
C ALA A 92 -10.08 9.06 13.52
N ASP A 93 -8.91 8.71 12.97
CA ASP A 93 -7.80 9.65 12.80
C ASP A 93 -8.14 10.78 11.80
N ASP A 94 -8.79 10.47 10.70
CA ASP A 94 -9.27 11.48 9.74
C ASP A 94 -10.30 12.46 10.34
N LEU A 95 -11.03 12.04 11.39
CA LEU A 95 -12.06 12.87 12.03
C LEU A 95 -11.57 13.66 13.25
N ILE A 96 -10.72 13.08 14.09
CA ILE A 96 -10.37 13.62 15.41
C ILE A 96 -8.87 13.71 15.72
N GLU A 97 -8.00 13.38 14.74
CA GLU A 97 -6.54 13.41 14.86
C GLU A 97 -6.01 12.64 16.09
N ILE A 98 -5.84 11.34 15.95
CA ILE A 98 -5.35 10.43 17.01
C ILE A 98 -3.85 10.69 17.25
N ARG A 99 -3.42 10.66 18.52
CA ARG A 99 -2.00 10.79 18.85
C ARG A 99 -1.20 9.60 18.31
N TYR A 100 0.03 9.87 17.85
CA TYR A 100 0.88 8.83 17.22
C TYR A 100 1.10 7.58 18.09
N ARG A 101 1.16 7.72 19.42
CA ARG A 101 1.33 6.59 20.35
C ARG A 101 0.09 5.71 20.40
N GLU A 102 -1.07 6.32 20.43
CA GLU A 102 -2.36 5.61 20.40
C GLU A 102 -2.54 4.91 19.06
N LYS A 103 -2.23 5.59 17.96
CA LYS A 103 -2.26 5.01 16.61
C LYS A 103 -1.31 3.82 16.48
N LEU A 104 -0.07 3.92 17.00
CA LEU A 104 0.87 2.80 17.00
C LEU A 104 0.37 1.62 17.83
N PHE A 105 -0.22 1.87 19.01
CA PHE A 105 -0.81 0.81 19.83
C PHE A 105 -1.93 0.06 19.09
N LEU A 106 -2.81 0.79 18.40
CA LEU A 106 -3.88 0.21 17.59
C LEU A 106 -3.34 -0.58 16.39
N GLN A 107 -2.25 -0.11 15.78
CA GLN A 107 -1.55 -0.85 14.70
C GLN A 107 -0.92 -2.15 15.23
N LEU A 108 -0.31 -2.14 16.41
CA LEU A 108 0.23 -3.35 17.04
C LEU A 108 -0.88 -4.36 17.34
N PHE A 109 -2.04 -3.92 17.83
CA PHE A 109 -3.19 -4.79 18.03
C PHE A 109 -3.67 -5.42 16.72
N ALA A 110 -3.79 -4.63 15.64
CA ALA A 110 -4.16 -5.14 14.32
C ALA A 110 -3.11 -6.12 13.77
N ALA A 111 -1.81 -5.88 14.02
CA ALA A 111 -0.73 -6.77 13.64
C ALA A 111 -0.83 -8.14 14.35
N ILE A 112 -1.20 -8.15 15.63
CA ILE A 112 -1.44 -9.38 16.40
C ILE A 112 -2.62 -10.16 15.81
N LEU A 113 -3.71 -9.48 15.42
CA LEU A 113 -4.84 -10.13 14.73
C LEU A 113 -4.39 -10.72 13.39
N MET A 114 -3.58 -9.97 12.61
CA MET A 114 -3.07 -10.44 11.33
C MET A 114 -2.17 -11.66 11.49
N PHE A 115 -1.36 -11.73 12.52
CA PHE A 115 -0.52 -12.89 12.84
C PHE A 115 -1.31 -14.17 13.18
N GLN A 116 -2.59 -14.06 13.53
CA GLN A 116 -3.48 -15.22 13.74
C GLN A 116 -4.01 -15.84 12.44
N THR A 117 -3.62 -15.31 11.28
CA THR A 117 -3.88 -15.95 9.98
C THR A 117 -2.92 -17.13 9.78
N ASP A 118 -3.20 -17.97 8.77
CA ASP A 118 -2.36 -19.11 8.41
C ASP A 118 -1.02 -18.70 7.76
N TYR A 119 -0.76 -17.40 7.62
CA TYR A 119 0.43 -16.85 6.94
C TYR A 119 1.22 -15.93 7.85
N SER A 120 2.52 -16.12 7.87
CA SER A 120 3.45 -15.33 8.67
C SER A 120 4.82 -15.22 8.00
N ILE A 121 5.74 -14.49 8.63
CA ILE A 121 7.14 -14.43 8.20
C ILE A 121 7.92 -15.45 9.05
N ASP A 122 7.85 -16.70 8.66
CA ASP A 122 8.45 -17.86 9.34
C ASP A 122 9.87 -18.18 8.86
N SER A 123 10.29 -17.54 7.76
CA SER A 123 11.58 -17.78 7.11
C SER A 123 12.19 -16.48 6.56
N PHE A 124 13.52 -16.41 6.55
CA PHE A 124 14.25 -15.41 5.74
C PHE A 124 14.69 -15.97 4.38
N HIS A 125 14.20 -17.14 3.98
CA HIS A 125 14.45 -17.77 2.69
C HIS A 125 15.93 -17.82 2.31
N GLY A 126 16.80 -18.17 3.25
CA GLY A 126 18.24 -18.27 3.06
C GLY A 126 19.02 -16.95 3.12
N VAL A 127 18.37 -15.81 3.33
CA VAL A 127 19.09 -14.57 3.66
C VAL A 127 19.78 -14.76 5.01
N PHE A 128 21.09 -14.49 5.07
CA PHE A 128 21.97 -14.78 6.21
C PHE A 128 22.03 -16.29 6.59
N ASN A 129 21.74 -17.21 5.67
CA ASN A 129 21.61 -18.67 5.94
C ASN A 129 20.49 -19.05 6.93
N ILE A 130 19.46 -18.21 7.06
CA ILE A 130 18.31 -18.44 7.94
C ILE A 130 17.15 -18.93 7.09
N TYR A 131 16.71 -20.18 7.33
CA TYR A 131 15.62 -20.82 6.60
C TYR A 131 14.38 -21.04 7.47
N GLU A 132 14.55 -21.08 8.79
CA GLU A 132 13.45 -21.24 9.74
C GLU A 132 13.64 -20.24 10.88
N LEU A 133 12.56 -19.64 11.33
CA LEU A 133 12.56 -18.74 12.47
C LEU A 133 11.92 -19.43 13.68
N PRO A 134 12.50 -19.27 14.88
CA PRO A 134 11.80 -19.68 16.08
C PRO A 134 10.55 -18.80 16.27
N TYR A 135 9.47 -19.35 16.81
CA TYR A 135 8.16 -18.71 16.92
C TYR A 135 8.16 -17.26 17.45
N TRP A 136 9.00 -16.98 18.45
CA TRP A 136 9.11 -15.61 18.97
C TRP A 136 9.67 -14.61 17.96
N LEU A 137 10.59 -15.04 17.08
CA LEU A 137 11.17 -14.20 16.05
C LEU A 137 10.23 -14.11 14.84
N GLU A 138 9.54 -15.17 14.48
CA GLU A 138 8.45 -15.18 13.51
C GLU A 138 7.36 -14.17 13.91
N PHE A 139 6.88 -14.21 15.16
CA PHE A 139 5.94 -13.23 15.70
C PHE A 139 6.48 -11.80 15.62
N ALA A 140 7.70 -11.58 16.11
CA ALA A 140 8.30 -10.25 16.15
C ALA A 140 8.53 -9.67 14.76
N SER A 141 9.03 -10.48 13.80
CA SER A 141 9.26 -10.05 12.41
C SER A 141 7.95 -9.76 11.69
N SER A 142 6.93 -10.59 11.86
CA SER A 142 5.60 -10.39 11.26
C SER A 142 4.95 -9.11 11.78
N VAL A 143 4.92 -8.90 13.10
CA VAL A 143 4.38 -7.66 13.70
C VAL A 143 5.18 -6.43 13.24
N PHE A 144 6.51 -6.51 13.22
CA PHE A 144 7.37 -5.43 12.76
C PHE A 144 7.10 -5.06 11.29
N VAL A 145 7.09 -6.04 10.39
CA VAL A 145 6.86 -5.82 8.96
C VAL A 145 5.46 -5.27 8.72
N PHE A 146 4.44 -5.77 9.41
CA PHE A 146 3.08 -5.24 9.34
C PHE A 146 3.06 -3.74 9.65
N VAL A 147 3.60 -3.34 10.79
CA VAL A 147 3.65 -1.94 11.22
C VAL A 147 4.45 -1.07 10.24
N VAL A 148 5.59 -1.58 9.75
CA VAL A 148 6.41 -0.88 8.75
C VAL A 148 5.64 -0.64 7.45
N VAL A 149 4.98 -1.66 6.91
CA VAL A 149 4.23 -1.56 5.65
C VAL A 149 3.08 -0.55 5.77
N VAL A 150 2.29 -0.67 6.84
CA VAL A 150 1.16 0.23 7.10
C VAL A 150 1.62 1.67 7.23
N ASN A 151 2.66 1.94 8.02
CA ASN A 151 3.17 3.30 8.18
C ASN A 151 3.89 3.83 6.95
N ALA A 152 4.65 2.99 6.22
CA ALA A 152 5.32 3.41 5.00
C ALA A 152 4.31 3.87 3.94
N LEU A 153 3.19 3.16 3.77
CA LEU A 153 2.14 3.59 2.85
C LEU A 153 1.42 4.87 3.33
N ASN A 154 1.14 4.98 4.62
CA ASN A 154 0.52 6.17 5.20
C ASN A 154 1.41 7.42 5.02
N LEU A 155 2.72 7.31 5.27
CA LEU A 155 3.65 8.43 5.18
C LEU A 155 3.87 8.95 3.75
N ILE A 156 3.68 8.12 2.73
CA ILE A 156 3.81 8.56 1.33
C ILE A 156 2.51 9.11 0.74
N ASP A 157 1.39 9.06 1.43
CA ASP A 157 0.09 9.59 0.97
C ASP A 157 0.04 11.13 1.07
N GLY A 158 1.10 11.80 0.67
CA GLY A 158 1.21 13.26 0.68
C GLY A 158 0.93 13.95 -0.65
N LEU A 159 0.83 13.23 -1.75
CA LEU A 159 0.56 13.74 -3.09
C LEU A 159 -0.55 12.96 -3.78
N ASP A 160 -1.28 13.67 -4.69
CA ASP A 160 -2.36 13.06 -5.47
C ASP A 160 -1.90 11.81 -6.23
N GLY A 161 -2.62 10.72 -6.02
CA GLY A 161 -2.39 9.44 -6.67
C GLY A 161 -1.17 8.65 -6.17
N MET A 162 -0.32 9.19 -5.29
CA MET A 162 0.93 8.55 -4.89
C MET A 162 0.70 7.18 -4.28
N ALA A 163 0.02 7.11 -3.15
CA ALA A 163 -0.28 5.84 -2.48
C ALA A 163 -1.10 4.91 -3.38
N SER A 164 -2.06 5.45 -4.14
CA SER A 164 -2.90 4.65 -5.05
C SER A 164 -2.12 4.00 -6.19
N PHE A 165 -1.22 4.74 -6.87
CA PHE A 165 -0.40 4.15 -7.95
C PHE A 165 0.53 3.07 -7.43
N LEU A 166 1.17 3.29 -6.28
CA LEU A 166 2.08 2.31 -5.69
C LEU A 166 1.32 1.07 -5.19
N SER A 167 0.12 1.25 -4.62
CA SER A 167 -0.78 0.14 -4.26
C SER A 167 -1.26 -0.62 -5.50
N MET A 168 -1.63 0.08 -6.59
CA MET A 168 -2.02 -0.58 -7.84
C MET A 168 -0.86 -1.40 -8.42
N LYS A 169 0.38 -0.86 -8.44
CA LYS A 169 1.56 -1.63 -8.84
C LYS A 169 1.70 -2.90 -8.01
N PHE A 170 1.61 -2.77 -6.69
CA PHE A 170 1.69 -3.90 -5.77
C PHE A 170 0.64 -4.96 -6.10
N PHE A 171 -0.64 -4.58 -6.19
CA PHE A 171 -1.73 -5.53 -6.46
C PHE A 171 -1.74 -6.09 -7.88
N LEU A 172 -1.23 -5.38 -8.88
CA LEU A 172 -1.06 -5.91 -10.23
C LEU A 172 -0.02 -7.03 -10.26
N VAL A 173 1.15 -6.80 -9.65
CA VAL A 173 2.23 -7.80 -9.65
C VAL A 173 1.86 -9.00 -8.77
N THR A 174 1.38 -8.77 -7.56
CA THR A 174 1.00 -9.85 -6.65
C THR A 174 -0.24 -10.60 -7.12
N GLY A 175 -1.18 -9.93 -7.78
CA GLY A 175 -2.33 -10.56 -8.43
C GLY A 175 -1.90 -11.53 -9.53
N GLY A 176 -0.88 -11.18 -10.34
CA GLY A 176 -0.30 -12.09 -11.33
C GLY A 176 0.34 -13.33 -10.70
N ILE A 177 0.99 -13.20 -9.55
CA ILE A 177 1.56 -14.32 -8.79
C ILE A 177 0.43 -15.20 -8.24
N VAL A 178 -0.55 -14.58 -7.59
CA VAL A 178 -1.68 -15.26 -6.92
C VAL A 178 -2.60 -15.95 -7.93
N LEU A 179 -2.77 -15.41 -9.12
CA LEU A 179 -3.55 -16.07 -10.19
C LEU A 179 -3.11 -17.51 -10.46
N VAL A 180 -1.81 -17.78 -10.33
CA VAL A 180 -1.24 -19.11 -10.59
C VAL A 180 -1.09 -19.92 -9.30
N SER A 181 -0.65 -19.31 -8.22
CA SER A 181 -0.31 -20.00 -6.98
C SER A 181 -1.49 -20.20 -6.02
N LYS A 182 -2.52 -19.32 -6.07
CA LYS A 182 -3.71 -19.39 -5.23
C LYS A 182 -4.93 -18.78 -5.94
N PRO A 183 -5.46 -19.43 -6.98
CA PRO A 183 -6.49 -18.86 -7.87
C PRO A 183 -7.77 -18.41 -7.15
N GLU A 184 -8.12 -19.06 -6.03
CA GLU A 184 -9.30 -18.73 -5.23
C GLU A 184 -9.24 -17.33 -4.59
N TRP A 185 -8.06 -16.69 -4.57
CA TRP A 185 -7.88 -15.33 -4.10
C TRP A 185 -7.80 -14.31 -5.24
N PHE A 186 -7.64 -14.77 -6.48
CA PHE A 186 -7.38 -13.86 -7.61
C PHE A 186 -8.45 -12.79 -7.78
N LEU A 187 -9.73 -13.11 -7.55
CA LEU A 187 -10.83 -12.17 -7.69
C LEU A 187 -10.66 -10.90 -6.83
N PHE A 188 -9.95 -11.00 -5.70
CA PHE A 188 -9.69 -9.88 -4.82
C PHE A 188 -8.89 -8.74 -5.50
N PHE A 189 -7.97 -9.07 -6.39
CA PHE A 189 -7.08 -8.10 -7.03
C PHE A 189 -7.78 -7.19 -8.03
N PRO A 190 -8.57 -7.68 -9.00
CA PRO A 190 -9.35 -6.81 -9.88
C PRO A 190 -10.39 -5.96 -9.12
N ILE A 191 -10.94 -6.44 -8.01
CA ILE A 191 -11.81 -5.65 -7.12
C ILE A 191 -11.05 -4.44 -6.56
N ILE A 192 -9.87 -4.64 -5.98
CA ILE A 192 -9.07 -3.54 -5.40
C ILE A 192 -8.64 -2.54 -6.48
N ILE A 193 -8.13 -3.04 -7.61
CA ILE A 193 -7.63 -2.19 -8.69
C ILE A 193 -8.75 -1.32 -9.25
N SER A 194 -9.92 -1.89 -9.49
CA SER A 194 -11.08 -1.14 -10.01
C SER A 194 -11.61 -0.11 -9.00
N ALA A 195 -11.60 -0.45 -7.69
CA ALA A 195 -11.96 0.49 -6.63
C ALA A 195 -11.00 1.69 -6.59
N LEU A 196 -9.69 1.47 -6.71
CA LEU A 196 -8.68 2.52 -6.77
C LEU A 196 -8.80 3.38 -8.03
N LEU A 197 -9.11 2.79 -9.19
CA LEU A 197 -9.35 3.54 -10.42
C LEU A 197 -10.55 4.49 -10.30
N GLY A 198 -11.65 4.03 -9.72
CA GLY A 198 -12.82 4.88 -9.46
C GLY A 198 -12.51 6.04 -8.51
N PHE A 199 -11.69 5.80 -7.47
CA PHE A 199 -11.23 6.83 -6.56
C PHE A 199 -10.30 7.85 -7.24
N LEU A 200 -9.35 7.41 -8.08
CA LEU A 200 -8.37 8.29 -8.73
C LEU A 200 -9.03 9.37 -9.58
N TRP A 201 -10.19 9.11 -10.18
CA TRP A 201 -10.96 10.14 -10.87
C TRP A 201 -11.25 11.35 -9.98
N PHE A 202 -11.72 11.12 -8.75
CA PHE A 202 -12.02 12.18 -7.78
C PHE A 202 -10.75 12.77 -7.17
N ASN A 203 -9.73 11.95 -6.96
CA ASN A 203 -8.46 12.40 -6.40
C ASN A 203 -7.74 13.40 -7.33
N PHE A 204 -7.83 13.23 -8.66
CA PHE A 204 -7.30 14.19 -9.63
C PHE A 204 -8.28 15.31 -10.02
N ASN A 205 -9.55 15.20 -9.66
CA ASN A 205 -10.56 16.20 -10.00
C ASN A 205 -10.40 17.44 -9.13
N ARG A 206 -10.25 18.62 -9.77
CA ARG A 206 -10.07 19.89 -9.04
C ARG A 206 -11.34 20.38 -8.36
N ASN A 207 -12.51 20.10 -8.95
CA ASN A 207 -13.80 20.62 -8.47
C ASN A 207 -14.45 19.75 -7.40
N GLN A 208 -14.09 18.45 -7.37
CA GLN A 208 -14.63 17.46 -6.44
C GLN A 208 -13.48 16.68 -5.79
N LYS A 209 -12.55 17.44 -5.22
CA LYS A 209 -11.30 16.89 -4.67
C LYS A 209 -11.58 15.95 -3.51
N VAL A 210 -11.04 14.74 -3.61
CA VAL A 210 -11.11 13.72 -2.57
C VAL A 210 -9.70 13.21 -2.27
N PHE A 211 -9.32 13.21 -1.00
CA PHE A 211 -8.08 12.60 -0.52
C PHE A 211 -8.33 11.17 -0.06
N LEU A 212 -7.29 10.35 -0.13
CA LEU A 212 -7.32 8.98 0.36
C LEU A 212 -7.52 8.94 1.89
N GLY A 213 -6.78 9.78 2.60
CA GLY A 213 -6.79 9.91 4.04
C GLY A 213 -6.15 8.72 4.78
N ASP A 214 -6.11 8.85 6.10
CA ASP A 214 -5.59 7.78 6.96
C ASP A 214 -6.47 6.53 6.91
N THR A 215 -7.77 6.69 6.73
CA THR A 215 -8.69 5.58 6.46
C THR A 215 -8.19 4.71 5.30
N GLY A 216 -7.87 5.33 4.16
CA GLY A 216 -7.51 4.59 2.96
C GLY A 216 -6.09 4.05 2.98
N SER A 217 -5.14 4.81 3.49
CA SER A 217 -3.73 4.38 3.56
C SER A 217 -3.52 3.24 4.56
N LEU A 218 -4.17 3.27 5.75
CA LEU A 218 -4.12 2.18 6.72
C LEU A 218 -4.87 0.93 6.21
N PHE A 219 -6.02 1.12 5.56
CA PHE A 219 -6.78 0.05 4.92
C PHE A 219 -5.93 -0.68 3.86
N LEU A 220 -5.39 0.05 2.88
CA LEU A 220 -4.57 -0.53 1.81
C LEU A 220 -3.27 -1.14 2.36
N GLY A 221 -2.62 -0.46 3.31
CA GLY A 221 -1.39 -0.95 3.94
C GLY A 221 -1.59 -2.27 4.67
N SER A 222 -2.71 -2.45 5.37
CA SER A 222 -3.04 -3.72 6.05
C SER A 222 -3.29 -4.86 5.08
N ILE A 223 -3.95 -4.61 3.94
CA ILE A 223 -4.13 -5.62 2.89
C ILE A 223 -2.79 -5.97 2.24
N MET A 224 -1.95 -4.96 1.97
CA MET A 224 -0.61 -5.20 1.40
C MET A 224 0.25 -6.03 2.35
N ALA A 225 0.19 -5.80 3.66
CA ALA A 225 0.89 -6.60 4.67
C ALA A 225 0.40 -8.06 4.67
N PHE A 226 -0.91 -8.30 4.58
CA PHE A 226 -1.49 -9.64 4.47
C PHE A 226 -0.97 -10.39 3.24
N VAL A 227 -0.99 -9.75 2.07
CA VAL A 227 -0.47 -10.35 0.82
C VAL A 227 1.04 -10.61 0.92
N LEU A 228 1.79 -9.74 1.61
CA LEU A 228 3.21 -9.97 1.86
C LEU A 228 3.46 -11.16 2.79
N PHE A 229 2.63 -11.38 3.80
CA PHE A 229 2.74 -12.57 4.65
C PHE A 229 2.58 -13.83 3.81
N TYR A 230 1.57 -13.89 2.93
CA TYR A 230 1.44 -15.00 1.99
C TYR A 230 2.68 -15.21 1.10
N ILE A 231 3.30 -14.12 0.61
CA ILE A 231 4.53 -14.21 -0.22
C ILE A 231 5.74 -14.68 0.59
N LEU A 232 5.83 -14.27 1.85
CA LEU A 232 6.98 -14.57 2.73
C LEU A 232 6.83 -15.85 3.56
N ASP A 233 5.65 -16.44 3.56
CA ASP A 233 5.38 -17.71 4.23
C ASP A 233 6.07 -18.87 3.50
N SER A 234 6.83 -19.70 4.23
CA SER A 234 7.63 -20.78 3.63
C SER A 234 6.79 -21.93 3.08
N GLU A 235 5.59 -22.15 3.60
CA GLU A 235 4.68 -23.19 3.13
C GLU A 235 3.96 -22.82 1.84
N SER A 236 3.92 -21.53 1.51
CA SER A 236 3.35 -21.03 0.24
C SER A 236 4.22 -21.46 -0.93
N SER A 237 3.61 -22.02 -1.99
CA SER A 237 4.29 -22.33 -3.26
C SER A 237 4.04 -21.21 -4.26
N LEU A 238 5.08 -20.50 -4.68
CA LEU A 238 4.96 -19.40 -5.63
C LEU A 238 5.58 -19.74 -6.97
N ILE A 239 4.93 -19.31 -8.06
CA ILE A 239 5.48 -19.42 -9.41
C ILE A 239 6.84 -18.71 -9.56
N THR A 240 7.13 -17.77 -8.69
CA THR A 240 8.36 -16.96 -8.73
C THR A 240 9.53 -17.55 -7.94
N ASP A 241 9.38 -18.68 -7.24
CA ASP A 241 10.38 -19.21 -6.30
C ASP A 241 11.76 -19.48 -6.93
N ASN A 242 11.80 -19.86 -8.21
CA ASN A 242 13.04 -20.07 -8.95
C ASN A 242 13.50 -18.84 -9.76
N LEU A 243 12.75 -17.74 -9.73
CA LEU A 243 12.98 -16.56 -10.56
C LEU A 243 13.54 -15.38 -9.75
N ILE A 244 13.14 -15.26 -8.48
CA ILE A 244 13.57 -14.17 -7.60
C ILE A 244 13.39 -14.62 -6.14
N SER A 245 14.29 -14.18 -5.22
CA SER A 245 14.09 -14.46 -3.80
C SER A 245 12.89 -13.70 -3.24
N ARG A 246 12.08 -14.35 -2.38
CA ARG A 246 10.87 -13.77 -1.80
C ARG A 246 11.14 -12.49 -0.98
N PRO A 247 12.19 -12.42 -0.11
CA PRO A 247 12.52 -11.18 0.58
C PRO A 247 12.89 -10.03 -0.37
N LEU A 248 13.64 -10.31 -1.45
CA LEU A 248 13.95 -9.27 -2.45
C LEU A 248 12.68 -8.81 -3.16
N LEU A 249 11.81 -9.72 -3.57
CA LEU A 249 10.53 -9.39 -4.19
C LEU A 249 9.69 -8.50 -3.28
N ALA A 250 9.55 -8.85 -1.99
CA ALA A 250 8.81 -8.06 -1.01
C ALA A 250 9.36 -6.63 -0.88
N VAL A 251 10.69 -6.47 -0.79
CA VAL A 251 11.33 -5.14 -0.74
C VAL A 251 11.10 -4.36 -2.04
N LEU A 252 11.21 -4.99 -3.22
CA LEU A 252 11.02 -4.33 -4.51
C LEU A 252 9.57 -3.91 -4.76
N LEU A 253 8.60 -4.70 -4.29
CA LEU A 253 7.18 -4.34 -4.33
C LEU A 253 6.89 -3.06 -3.57
N LEU A 254 7.54 -2.86 -2.43
CA LEU A 254 7.40 -1.70 -1.54
C LEU A 254 8.57 -0.72 -1.61
N LEU A 255 9.40 -0.79 -2.65
CA LEU A 255 10.69 -0.09 -2.71
C LEU A 255 10.59 1.39 -2.34
N TYR A 256 9.71 2.14 -3.03
CA TYR A 256 9.61 3.58 -2.81
C TYR A 256 9.09 3.93 -1.40
N PRO A 257 7.98 3.36 -0.92
CA PRO A 257 7.52 3.58 0.45
C PRO A 257 8.60 3.31 1.51
N LEU A 258 9.30 2.18 1.40
CA LEU A 258 10.33 1.78 2.37
C LEU A 258 11.55 2.72 2.34
N VAL A 259 12.05 3.03 1.14
CA VAL A 259 13.24 3.89 0.97
C VAL A 259 12.96 5.32 1.44
N ASP A 260 11.82 5.88 1.09
CA ASP A 260 11.46 7.25 1.48
C ASP A 260 11.23 7.36 2.99
N THR A 261 10.55 6.37 3.59
CA THR A 261 10.34 6.31 5.05
C THR A 261 11.65 6.13 5.80
N LEU A 262 12.51 5.19 5.38
CA LEU A 262 13.83 4.97 6.01
C LEU A 262 14.72 6.22 5.92
N ARG A 263 14.74 6.87 4.75
CA ARG A 263 15.46 8.11 4.56
C ARG A 263 14.96 9.22 5.50
N ALA A 264 13.66 9.41 5.59
CA ALA A 264 13.05 10.40 6.47
C ALA A 264 13.42 10.12 7.95
N PHE A 265 13.36 8.86 8.37
CA PHE A 265 13.76 8.41 9.70
C PHE A 265 15.23 8.75 9.99
N ILE A 266 16.15 8.40 9.09
CA ILE A 266 17.59 8.68 9.23
C ILE A 266 17.84 10.19 9.36
N ILE A 267 17.25 11.01 8.50
CA ILE A 267 17.44 12.47 8.51
C ILE A 267 16.92 13.09 9.81
N ARG A 268 15.76 12.65 10.30
CA ARG A 268 15.18 13.15 11.55
C ARG A 268 16.07 12.79 12.74
N THR A 269 16.50 11.53 12.83
CA THR A 269 17.40 11.07 13.89
C THR A 269 18.73 11.80 13.87
N TYR A 270 19.35 12.00 12.69
CA TYR A 270 20.59 12.76 12.54
C TYR A 270 20.45 14.21 13.01
N ASN A 271 19.27 14.83 12.81
CA ASN A 271 18.97 16.19 13.26
C ASN A 271 18.42 16.25 14.70
N ASN A 272 18.53 15.20 15.50
CA ASN A 272 18.02 15.09 16.86
C ASN A 272 16.51 15.38 16.99
N LYS A 273 15.74 15.07 15.94
CA LYS A 273 14.28 15.17 15.92
C LYS A 273 13.65 13.81 16.13
N SER A 274 12.45 13.79 16.72
CA SER A 274 11.69 12.54 16.79
C SER A 274 11.40 12.01 15.38
N PRO A 275 11.63 10.71 15.10
CA PRO A 275 11.32 10.12 13.80
C PRO A 275 9.83 10.16 13.43
N PHE A 276 8.95 10.38 14.39
CA PHE A 276 7.49 10.38 14.25
C PHE A 276 6.87 11.79 14.03
N ILE A 277 7.70 12.83 13.94
CA ILE A 277 7.19 14.18 13.64
C ILE A 277 6.86 14.28 12.15
N ALA A 278 5.66 14.81 11.84
CA ALA A 278 5.28 15.13 10.48
C ALA A 278 6.10 16.33 9.97
N ASP A 279 6.79 16.16 8.84
CA ASP A 279 7.55 17.21 8.17
C ASP A 279 7.58 16.98 6.64
N ARG A 280 8.16 17.93 5.89
CA ARG A 280 8.27 17.87 4.43
C ARG A 280 9.61 17.27 3.95
N VAL A 281 10.25 16.38 4.71
CA VAL A 281 11.53 15.77 4.37
C VAL A 281 11.39 14.73 3.25
N HIS A 282 10.21 14.16 3.05
CA HIS A 282 9.94 13.12 2.08
C HIS A 282 10.31 13.52 0.64
N LEU A 283 10.81 12.57 -0.17
CA LEU A 283 11.27 12.83 -1.54
C LEU A 283 10.17 13.40 -2.44
N HIS A 284 8.96 12.92 -2.29
CA HIS A 284 7.82 13.39 -3.09
C HIS A 284 7.50 14.87 -2.83
N HIS A 285 7.62 15.36 -1.59
CA HIS A 285 7.49 16.80 -1.31
C HIS A 285 8.60 17.62 -1.96
N ARG A 286 9.85 17.10 -1.95
CA ARG A 286 10.97 17.76 -2.63
C ARG A 286 10.79 17.84 -4.15
N LEU A 287 10.14 16.85 -4.78
CA LEU A 287 9.75 16.94 -6.20
C LEU A 287 8.73 18.05 -6.42
N ALA A 288 7.70 18.13 -5.58
CA ALA A 288 6.72 19.20 -5.65
C ALA A 288 7.35 20.59 -5.43
N ASP A 289 8.28 20.73 -4.48
CA ASP A 289 9.03 21.98 -4.22
C ASP A 289 9.92 22.38 -5.40
N LYS A 290 10.34 21.44 -6.26
CA LYS A 290 11.05 21.70 -7.53
C LYS A 290 10.12 22.06 -8.70
N GLY A 291 8.81 22.17 -8.45
CA GLY A 291 7.82 22.61 -9.46
C GLY A 291 7.13 21.46 -10.21
N TYR A 292 7.39 20.21 -9.87
CA TYR A 292 6.61 19.09 -10.43
C TYR A 292 5.19 19.14 -9.91
N GLN A 293 4.21 18.94 -10.81
CA GLN A 293 2.82 18.74 -10.38
C GLN A 293 2.68 17.42 -9.62
N HIS A 294 1.70 17.30 -8.72
CA HIS A 294 1.51 16.12 -7.88
C HIS A 294 1.48 14.81 -8.70
N TRP A 295 0.65 14.78 -9.78
CA TRP A 295 0.56 13.59 -10.64
C TRP A 295 1.89 13.25 -11.34
N GLN A 296 2.72 14.24 -11.67
CA GLN A 296 4.03 14.02 -12.30
C GLN A 296 5.00 13.37 -11.30
N ALA A 297 5.04 13.88 -10.06
CA ALA A 297 5.85 13.30 -9.00
C ALA A 297 5.41 11.87 -8.68
N SER A 298 4.10 11.62 -8.60
CA SER A 298 3.52 10.29 -8.37
C SER A 298 3.82 9.31 -9.50
N LEU A 299 3.69 9.76 -10.76
CA LEU A 299 4.00 8.92 -11.93
C LEU A 299 5.51 8.64 -12.04
N LEU A 300 6.36 9.61 -11.73
CA LEU A 300 7.83 9.45 -11.75
C LEU A 300 8.28 8.40 -10.73
N THR A 301 7.77 8.47 -9.50
CA THR A 301 8.12 7.50 -8.44
C THR A 301 7.56 6.11 -8.72
N PHE A 302 6.33 6.03 -9.26
CA PHE A 302 5.74 4.78 -9.73
C PHE A 302 6.59 4.15 -10.85
N SER A 303 6.95 4.93 -11.87
CA SER A 303 7.75 4.46 -13.01
C SER A 303 9.14 3.99 -12.58
N LEU A 304 9.81 4.75 -11.72
CA LEU A 304 11.10 4.37 -11.16
C LEU A 304 11.03 3.04 -10.41
N SER A 305 10.09 2.94 -9.46
CA SER A 305 9.95 1.73 -8.63
C SER A 305 9.53 0.51 -9.45
N THR A 306 8.73 0.70 -10.50
CA THR A 306 8.35 -0.36 -11.44
C THR A 306 9.53 -0.78 -12.31
N PHE A 307 10.29 0.18 -12.84
CA PHE A 307 11.49 -0.09 -13.64
C PHE A 307 12.52 -0.89 -12.84
N ILE A 308 12.81 -0.48 -11.59
CA ILE A 308 13.74 -1.19 -10.72
C ILE A 308 13.25 -2.62 -10.42
N LEU A 309 11.96 -2.80 -10.15
CA LEU A 309 11.38 -4.13 -9.91
C LEU A 309 11.56 -5.04 -11.14
N VAL A 310 11.14 -4.56 -12.32
CA VAL A 310 11.25 -5.33 -13.58
C VAL A 310 12.69 -5.68 -13.90
N LEU A 311 13.60 -4.70 -13.79
CA LEU A 311 15.01 -4.92 -14.06
C LEU A 311 15.62 -5.97 -13.11
N ASN A 312 15.33 -5.89 -11.81
CA ASN A 312 15.81 -6.88 -10.83
C ASN A 312 15.21 -8.27 -11.08
N PHE A 313 13.94 -8.34 -11.45
CA PHE A 313 13.30 -9.61 -11.74
C PHE A 313 14.03 -10.36 -12.87
N PHE A 314 14.36 -9.68 -13.95
CA PHE A 314 15.10 -10.29 -15.06
C PHE A 314 16.61 -10.46 -14.80
N SER A 315 17.20 -9.65 -13.95
CA SER A 315 18.64 -9.73 -13.63
C SER A 315 18.96 -10.75 -12.53
N TYR A 316 18.00 -11.09 -11.68
CA TYR A 316 18.23 -11.95 -10.50
C TYR A 316 18.84 -13.31 -10.86
N PRO A 317 18.38 -14.04 -11.91
CA PRO A 317 19.01 -15.31 -12.27
C PRO A 317 20.49 -15.19 -12.71
N LEU A 318 20.93 -14.00 -13.11
CA LEU A 318 22.27 -13.74 -13.60
C LEU A 318 23.23 -13.23 -12.50
N ILE A 319 22.75 -12.35 -11.63
CA ILE A 319 23.61 -11.63 -10.65
C ILE A 319 23.27 -11.95 -9.20
N GLY A 320 22.22 -12.73 -8.95
CA GLY A 320 21.78 -13.14 -7.60
C GLY A 320 21.35 -12.00 -6.69
N LEU A 321 21.11 -12.33 -5.42
CA LEU A 321 20.59 -11.39 -4.42
C LEU A 321 21.51 -10.16 -4.24
N ILE A 322 22.80 -10.39 -4.01
CA ILE A 322 23.76 -9.30 -3.73
C ILE A 322 23.89 -8.36 -4.93
N GLY A 323 23.95 -8.92 -6.13
CA GLY A 323 23.99 -8.12 -7.38
C GLY A 323 22.74 -7.28 -7.57
N CYS A 324 21.55 -7.82 -7.31
CA CYS A 324 20.30 -7.09 -7.39
C CYS A 324 20.20 -5.96 -6.35
N VAL A 325 20.64 -6.19 -5.12
CA VAL A 325 20.71 -5.14 -4.09
C VAL A 325 21.65 -4.01 -4.53
N ALA A 326 22.86 -4.35 -5.00
CA ALA A 326 23.81 -3.37 -5.51
C ALA A 326 23.25 -2.56 -6.70
N LEU A 327 22.61 -3.23 -7.67
CA LEU A 327 21.95 -2.60 -8.80
C LEU A 327 20.85 -1.63 -8.35
N THR A 328 20.02 -2.03 -7.39
CA THR A 328 18.97 -1.17 -6.82
C THR A 328 19.54 0.08 -6.17
N ILE A 329 20.63 -0.05 -5.37
CA ILE A 329 21.31 1.09 -4.72
C ILE A 329 21.88 2.05 -5.78
N VAL A 330 22.52 1.53 -6.83
CA VAL A 330 23.04 2.36 -7.93
C VAL A 330 21.92 3.13 -8.61
N LEU A 331 20.82 2.48 -8.99
CA LEU A 331 19.69 3.12 -9.67
C LEU A 331 19.03 4.20 -8.80
N LEU A 332 18.83 3.94 -7.50
CA LEU A 332 18.32 4.93 -6.55
C LEU A 332 19.28 6.11 -6.39
N SER A 333 20.59 5.85 -6.37
CA SER A 333 21.62 6.90 -6.28
C SER A 333 21.64 7.78 -7.52
N VAL A 334 21.56 7.19 -8.71
CA VAL A 334 21.44 7.92 -9.99
C VAL A 334 20.19 8.78 -10.00
N PHE A 335 19.03 8.21 -9.61
CA PHE A 335 17.79 8.97 -9.50
C PHE A 335 17.93 10.15 -8.54
N TYR A 336 18.46 9.90 -7.33
CA TYR A 336 18.67 10.96 -6.35
C TYR A 336 19.59 12.07 -6.89
N TYR A 337 20.70 11.72 -7.53
CA TYR A 337 21.62 12.68 -8.12
C TYR A 337 20.93 13.51 -9.22
N THR A 338 20.17 12.88 -10.11
CA THR A 338 19.51 13.53 -11.25
C THR A 338 18.42 14.51 -10.82
N PHE A 339 17.63 14.14 -9.82
CA PHE A 339 16.43 14.89 -9.45
C PHE A 339 16.61 15.78 -8.20
N PHE A 340 17.64 15.57 -7.36
CA PHE A 340 17.74 16.27 -6.08
C PHE A 340 19.06 16.99 -5.85
N LYS A 341 20.02 16.82 -6.73
CA LYS A 341 21.23 17.61 -6.76
C LYS A 341 21.14 18.68 -7.84
#